data_fd0ef5d6e131b2b90ee82d5a9ef91f09
#
_entry.id   fd0ef5d6e131b2b90ee82d5a9ef91f09
#
_cell.length_a   1.000
_cell.length_b   1.000
_cell.length_c   1.000
_cell.angle_alpha   90.00
_cell.angle_beta   90.00
_cell.angle_gamma   90.00
#
_symmetry.space_group_name_H-M   'P 1'
#
loop_
_entity.id
_entity.type
_entity.pdbx_description
1 polymer ?
#
loop_
_entity_poly.entity_id
_entity_poly.type
_entity_poly.pdbx_seq_one_letter_code
_entity_poly.pdbx_strand_id
1 'polypeptide(L)'
;MANDNIPDAPDDDDLEQLVGEWLTIPDLGERLGLRLSDVRQLLVDRQLLGARVGPRNVMSVPSKFVDEAGPLPGLPGTFTVLGDSRMSDPEILRWLFTPDATLPVAGAPIDALLAGFKTEVRRRAMEAAF
;
A
#
# COMPACT_ATOMS: atom_id res chain seq x y z
N MET A 1 -28.88 10.76 8.25
CA MET A 1 -28.31 10.71 7.98
C MET A 1 -27.80 10.23 7.23
N ALA A 2 -27.91 10.17 6.80
CA ALA A 2 -27.50 9.71 5.99
C ALA A 2 -26.22 9.49 5.70
N ASN A 3 -25.89 9.54 5.85
CA ASN A 3 -24.86 9.13 5.61
C ASN A 3 -24.39 8.12 5.72
N ASP A 4 -24.75 8.29 6.01
CA ASP A 4 -24.44 7.33 6.42
C ASP A 4 -24.43 6.29 5.61
N ASN A 5 -24.99 6.33 4.95
CA ASN A 5 -25.00 5.38 4.15
C ASN A 5 -24.08 5.42 3.16
N ILE A 6 -23.16 6.08 3.20
CA ILE A 6 -22.21 6.12 2.18
C ILE A 6 -21.20 5.03 2.40
N PRO A 7 -21.27 3.94 1.70
CA PRO A 7 -20.46 2.79 2.00
C PRO A 7 -18.98 3.04 1.79
N ASP A 8 -18.64 3.90 0.82
CA ASP A 8 -17.25 4.12 0.49
C ASP A 8 -16.52 4.94 1.52
N ALA A 9 -17.19 5.91 2.12
CA ALA A 9 -16.53 6.79 3.07
C ALA A 9 -15.98 6.05 4.27
N PRO A 10 -16.73 5.15 4.91
CA PRO A 10 -16.16 4.37 6.01
C PRO A 10 -14.98 3.51 5.57
N ASP A 11 -15.03 2.96 4.37
CA ASP A 11 -13.94 2.12 3.88
C ASP A 11 -12.67 2.94 3.69
N ASP A 12 -12.81 4.14 3.16
CA ASP A 12 -11.66 5.02 2.96
C ASP A 12 -11.05 5.44 4.29
N ASP A 13 -11.90 5.80 5.25
CA ASP A 13 -11.43 6.17 6.57
C ASP A 13 -10.73 4.99 7.25
N ASP A 14 -11.30 3.79 7.13
CA ASP A 14 -10.70 2.60 7.69
C ASP A 14 -9.34 2.35 7.09
N LEU A 15 -9.19 2.52 5.79
CA LEU A 15 -7.92 2.32 5.12
C LEU A 15 -6.88 3.31 5.62
N GLU A 16 -7.26 4.58 5.77
CA GLU A 16 -6.34 5.57 6.30
C GLU A 16 -5.82 5.17 7.67
N GLN A 17 -6.72 4.73 8.55
CA GLN A 17 -6.35 4.33 9.90
C GLN A 17 -5.57 3.03 9.92
N LEU A 18 -5.94 2.10 9.06
CA LEU A 18 -5.27 0.81 8.98
C LEU A 18 -3.81 0.97 8.58
N VAL A 19 -3.54 1.81 7.60
CA VAL A 19 -2.18 2.11 7.15
C VAL A 19 -1.45 2.95 8.19
N GLY A 20 -2.10 3.96 8.70
CA GLY A 20 -1.60 4.82 9.76
C GLY A 20 -0.77 5.97 9.27
N GLU A 21 0.38 5.71 8.71
CA GLU A 21 1.31 6.76 8.30
C GLU A 21 1.43 6.81 6.79
N TRP A 22 1.25 8.00 6.24
CA TRP A 22 1.26 8.24 4.79
C TRP A 22 2.25 9.32 4.45
N LEU A 23 2.82 9.24 3.25
CA LEU A 23 3.72 10.26 2.71
C LEU A 23 3.11 10.84 1.45
N THR A 24 3.08 12.18 1.36
CA THR A 24 2.65 12.85 0.14
C THR A 24 3.72 12.73 -0.94
N ILE A 25 3.39 13.11 -2.17
CA ILE A 25 4.37 13.10 -3.26
C ILE A 25 5.60 13.96 -2.91
N PRO A 26 5.43 15.21 -2.42
CA PRO A 26 6.61 15.99 -1.99
C PRO A 26 7.41 15.34 -0.88
N ASP A 27 6.73 14.72 0.10
CA ASP A 27 7.43 14.03 1.19
C ASP A 27 8.28 12.88 0.66
N LEU A 28 7.75 12.13 -0.30
CA LEU A 28 8.49 11.04 -0.93
C LEU A 28 9.71 11.57 -1.68
N GLY A 29 9.54 12.67 -2.39
CA GLY A 29 10.64 13.29 -3.11
C GLY A 29 11.77 13.66 -2.18
N GLU A 30 11.44 14.25 -1.04
CA GLU A 30 12.44 14.60 -0.03
C GLU A 30 13.13 13.36 0.52
N ARG A 31 12.34 12.36 0.90
CA ARG A 31 12.88 11.15 1.52
C ARG A 31 13.81 10.39 0.57
N LEU A 32 13.44 10.31 -0.71
CA LEU A 32 14.18 9.52 -1.69
C LEU A 32 15.19 10.35 -2.47
N GLY A 33 15.20 11.66 -2.31
CA GLY A 33 16.07 12.52 -3.09
C GLY A 33 15.69 12.58 -4.55
N LEU A 34 14.40 12.52 -4.85
CA LEU A 34 13.89 12.48 -6.22
C LEU A 34 13.06 13.72 -6.54
N ARG A 35 12.98 14.05 -7.82
CA ARG A 35 12.08 15.10 -8.28
C ARG A 35 10.64 14.59 -8.25
N LEU A 36 9.70 15.52 -8.19
CA LEU A 36 8.27 15.15 -8.13
C LEU A 36 7.85 14.30 -9.33
N SER A 37 8.37 14.62 -10.51
CA SER A 37 8.05 13.85 -11.72
C SER A 37 8.54 12.40 -11.59
N ASP A 38 9.71 12.21 -10.97
CA ASP A 38 10.23 10.86 -10.78
C ASP A 38 9.40 10.07 -9.78
N VAL A 39 8.91 10.73 -8.72
CA VAL A 39 8.05 10.09 -7.76
C VAL A 39 6.73 9.69 -8.42
N ARG A 40 6.16 10.58 -9.22
CA ARG A 40 4.91 10.27 -9.94
C ARG A 40 5.11 9.10 -10.90
N GLN A 41 6.29 9.02 -11.51
CA GLN A 41 6.58 7.91 -12.42
C GLN A 41 6.59 6.58 -11.69
N LEU A 42 7.04 6.54 -10.43
CA LEU A 42 6.98 5.32 -9.63
C LEU A 42 5.54 4.83 -9.47
N LEU A 43 4.60 5.75 -9.33
CA LEU A 43 3.18 5.38 -9.24
C LEU A 43 2.65 4.90 -10.59
N VAL A 44 3.02 5.58 -11.67
CA VAL A 44 2.59 5.18 -13.02
C VAL A 44 3.10 3.79 -13.34
N ASP A 45 4.35 3.49 -12.97
CA ASP A 45 4.99 2.22 -13.26
C ASP A 45 4.60 1.13 -12.25
N ARG A 46 3.71 1.43 -11.32
CA ARG A 46 3.24 0.48 -10.31
C ARG A 46 4.38 -0.05 -9.44
N GLN A 47 5.41 0.75 -9.25
CA GLN A 47 6.45 0.46 -8.26
C GLN A 47 5.96 0.84 -6.87
N LEU A 48 5.03 1.78 -6.79
CA LEU A 48 4.34 2.19 -5.58
C LEU A 48 2.86 2.28 -5.87
N LEU A 49 2.05 2.14 -4.83
CA LEU A 49 0.62 2.38 -4.90
C LEU A 49 0.27 3.45 -3.88
N GLY A 50 -0.72 4.23 -4.21
CA GLY A 50 -1.19 5.26 -3.29
C GLY A 50 -2.70 5.36 -3.28
N ALA A 51 -3.19 6.24 -2.45
CA ALA A 51 -4.60 6.54 -2.34
C ALA A 51 -4.73 8.01 -1.98
N ARG A 52 -5.89 8.57 -2.27
CA ARG A 52 -6.17 9.94 -1.86
C ARG A 52 -6.71 9.90 -0.45
N VAL A 53 -6.03 10.58 0.45
CA VAL A 53 -6.35 10.52 1.88
C VAL A 53 -6.39 11.91 2.48
N GLY A 54 -6.96 11.98 3.68
CA GLY A 54 -7.03 13.21 4.45
C GLY A 54 -8.16 14.11 4.00
N PRO A 55 -8.38 15.20 4.74
CA PRO A 55 -9.50 16.11 4.43
C PRO A 55 -9.35 16.80 3.08
N ARG A 56 -8.12 16.89 2.56
CA ARG A 56 -7.88 17.52 1.27
C ARG A 56 -7.83 16.51 0.12
N ASN A 57 -8.01 15.23 0.43
CA ASN A 57 -8.03 14.21 -0.61
C ASN A 57 -6.72 14.20 -1.41
N VAL A 58 -5.59 14.19 -0.73
CA VAL A 58 -4.27 14.29 -1.35
C VAL A 58 -3.71 12.92 -1.64
N MET A 59 -3.18 12.73 -2.87
CA MET A 59 -2.53 11.48 -3.24
C MET A 59 -1.34 11.23 -2.32
N SER A 60 -1.35 10.08 -1.64
CA SER A 60 -0.32 9.72 -0.67
C SER A 60 -0.01 8.25 -0.77
N VAL A 61 1.15 7.87 -0.25
CA VAL A 61 1.66 6.50 -0.31
C VAL A 61 1.96 6.06 1.13
N PRO A 62 1.64 4.82 1.50
CA PRO A 62 2.00 4.35 2.83
C PRO A 62 3.50 4.48 3.08
N SER A 63 3.86 5.01 4.24
CA SER A 63 5.26 5.25 4.54
C SER A 63 6.07 3.96 4.58
N LYS A 64 5.44 2.85 4.93
CA LYS A 64 6.10 1.55 5.01
C LYS A 64 6.49 0.98 3.64
N PHE A 65 6.00 1.59 2.55
CA PHE A 65 6.33 1.11 1.20
C PHE A 65 7.73 1.53 0.74
N VAL A 66 8.38 2.43 1.46
CA VAL A 66 9.69 2.92 1.05
C VAL A 66 10.63 2.96 2.25
N ASP A 67 11.91 2.73 1.96
CA ASP A 67 12.98 3.02 2.91
C ASP A 67 13.92 4.02 2.24
N GLU A 68 15.09 4.24 2.82
CA GLU A 68 16.04 5.22 2.30
C GLU A 68 16.56 4.85 0.91
N ALA A 69 16.51 3.58 0.57
CA ALA A 69 17.00 3.10 -0.72
C ALA A 69 15.94 3.17 -1.81
N GLY A 70 14.67 3.36 -1.46
CA GLY A 70 13.59 3.44 -2.43
C GLY A 70 12.43 2.51 -2.08
N PRO A 71 11.64 2.11 -3.09
CA PRO A 71 10.52 1.21 -2.86
C PRO A 71 10.98 -0.14 -2.34
N LEU A 72 10.16 -0.70 -1.45
CA LEU A 72 10.46 -1.96 -0.80
C LEU A 72 10.50 -3.10 -1.81
N PRO A 73 11.52 -3.97 -1.76
CA PRO A 73 11.56 -5.13 -2.65
C PRO A 73 10.36 -6.04 -2.44
N GLY A 74 9.84 -6.58 -3.51
CA GLY A 74 8.70 -7.48 -3.48
C GLY A 74 7.37 -6.81 -3.65
N LEU A 75 7.29 -5.49 -3.47
CA LEU A 75 6.01 -4.77 -3.64
C LEU A 75 5.46 -4.86 -5.05
N PRO A 76 6.23 -4.53 -6.12
CA PRO A 76 5.64 -4.55 -7.46
C PRO A 76 5.12 -5.92 -7.84
N GLY A 77 5.83 -6.98 -7.47
CA GLY A 77 5.36 -8.34 -7.74
C GLY A 77 4.06 -8.66 -7.03
N THR A 78 3.94 -8.23 -5.78
CA THR A 78 2.72 -8.43 -5.00
C THR A 78 1.57 -7.63 -5.61
N PHE A 79 1.80 -6.37 -6.00
CA PHE A 79 0.78 -5.56 -6.66
C PHE A 79 0.28 -6.25 -7.93
N THR A 80 1.20 -6.81 -8.72
CA THR A 80 0.85 -7.47 -9.97
C THR A 80 -0.04 -8.69 -9.71
N VAL A 81 0.35 -9.53 -8.75
CA VAL A 81 -0.41 -10.74 -8.47
C VAL A 81 -1.83 -10.39 -8.01
N LEU A 82 -1.94 -9.46 -7.06
CA LEU A 82 -3.26 -9.08 -6.54
C LEU A 82 -4.08 -8.34 -7.59
N GLY A 83 -3.45 -7.49 -8.39
CA GLY A 83 -4.14 -6.76 -9.44
C GLY A 83 -4.65 -7.66 -10.54
N ASP A 84 -3.93 -8.73 -10.84
CA ASP A 84 -4.35 -9.70 -11.85
C ASP A 84 -5.65 -10.39 -11.45
N SER A 85 -5.95 -10.46 -10.16
CA SER A 85 -7.21 -11.02 -9.69
C SER A 85 -8.31 -9.96 -9.58
N ARG A 86 -8.08 -8.79 -10.17
CA ARG A 86 -9.03 -7.68 -10.26
C ARG A 86 -9.24 -6.95 -8.93
N MET A 87 -8.30 -7.05 -8.01
CA MET A 87 -8.37 -6.23 -6.81
C MET A 87 -8.07 -4.78 -7.17
N SER A 88 -8.87 -3.87 -6.63
CA SER A 88 -8.63 -2.44 -6.80
C SER A 88 -7.43 -2.02 -5.94
N ASP A 89 -6.89 -0.83 -6.21
CA ASP A 89 -5.78 -0.32 -5.42
C ASP A 89 -6.12 -0.24 -3.93
N PRO A 90 -7.29 0.29 -3.52
CA PRO A 90 -7.64 0.25 -2.10
C PRO A 90 -7.70 -1.16 -1.52
N GLU A 91 -8.19 -2.13 -2.29
CA GLU A 91 -8.25 -3.51 -1.84
C GLU A 91 -6.85 -4.09 -1.65
N ILE A 92 -5.93 -3.78 -2.57
CA ILE A 92 -4.54 -4.24 -2.47
C ILE A 92 -3.89 -3.63 -1.22
N LEU A 93 -4.10 -2.33 -1.01
CA LEU A 93 -3.56 -1.66 0.18
C LEU A 93 -4.13 -2.27 1.45
N ARG A 94 -5.42 -2.54 1.48
CA ARG A 94 -6.06 -3.15 2.64
C ARG A 94 -5.49 -4.54 2.91
N TRP A 95 -5.28 -5.33 1.86
CA TRP A 95 -4.71 -6.66 2.02
C TRP A 95 -3.32 -6.59 2.66
N LEU A 96 -2.51 -5.67 2.18
CA LEU A 96 -1.14 -5.55 2.67
C LEU A 96 -1.06 -5.11 4.13
N PHE A 97 -2.05 -4.37 4.59
CA PHE A 97 -2.01 -3.80 5.94
C PHE A 97 -2.95 -4.51 6.92
N THR A 98 -3.63 -5.58 6.50
CA THR A 98 -4.50 -6.32 7.41
C THR A 98 -3.68 -7.40 8.14
N PRO A 99 -3.66 -7.36 9.49
CA PRO A 99 -2.88 -8.34 10.25
C PRO A 99 -3.28 -9.78 9.95
N ASP A 100 -2.30 -10.67 9.94
CA ASP A 100 -2.51 -12.08 9.67
C ASP A 100 -1.59 -12.89 10.59
N ALA A 101 -2.21 -13.58 11.56
CA ALA A 101 -1.48 -14.29 12.60
C ALA A 101 -0.72 -15.51 12.06
N THR A 102 -1.00 -15.92 10.83
CA THR A 102 -0.33 -17.09 10.24
C THR A 102 1.00 -16.73 9.54
N LEU A 103 1.34 -15.45 9.49
CA LEU A 103 2.59 -15.02 8.88
C LEU A 103 3.77 -15.34 9.79
N PRO A 104 4.99 -15.46 9.22
CA PRO A 104 6.17 -15.76 10.03
C PRO A 104 6.58 -14.65 10.99
N VAL A 105 6.03 -13.46 10.83
CA VAL A 105 6.27 -12.35 11.76
C VAL A 105 4.94 -11.77 12.19
N ALA A 106 4.93 -11.09 13.33
CA ALA A 106 3.72 -10.43 13.82
C ALA A 106 3.34 -9.29 12.88
N GLY A 107 2.05 -9.11 12.68
CA GLY A 107 1.51 -7.99 11.92
C GLY A 107 0.88 -8.42 10.62
N ALA A 108 1.02 -7.59 9.60
CA ALA A 108 0.39 -7.75 8.31
C ALA A 108 1.41 -8.16 7.25
N PRO A 109 0.96 -8.49 6.03
CA PRO A 109 1.90 -8.82 4.96
C PRO A 109 2.97 -7.76 4.71
N ILE A 110 2.64 -6.47 4.88
CA ILE A 110 3.65 -5.44 4.72
C ILE A 110 4.79 -5.59 5.74
N ASP A 111 4.46 -6.01 6.96
CA ASP A 111 5.48 -6.23 7.99
C ASP A 111 6.37 -7.42 7.64
N ALA A 112 5.80 -8.44 7.02
CA ALA A 112 6.59 -9.57 6.55
C ALA A 112 7.51 -9.15 5.41
N LEU A 113 7.07 -8.27 4.51
CA LEU A 113 7.94 -7.73 3.47
C LEU A 113 9.10 -6.95 4.08
N LEU A 114 8.81 -6.13 5.09
CA LEU A 114 9.85 -5.36 5.78
C LEU A 114 10.88 -6.27 6.45
N ALA A 115 10.44 -7.44 6.89
CA ALA A 115 11.32 -8.42 7.51
C ALA A 115 12.05 -9.30 6.49
N GLY A 116 11.82 -9.12 5.19
CA GLY A 116 12.52 -9.85 4.15
C GLY A 116 11.82 -11.09 3.63
N PHE A 117 10.57 -11.33 4.04
CA PHE A 117 9.83 -12.54 3.63
C PHE A 117 9.03 -12.31 2.35
N LYS A 118 9.66 -11.77 1.31
CA LYS A 118 8.95 -11.43 0.09
C LYS A 118 8.38 -12.64 -0.64
N THR A 119 9.07 -13.78 -0.58
CA THR A 119 8.58 -15.00 -1.22
C THR A 119 7.32 -15.51 -0.54
N GLU A 120 7.31 -15.47 0.79
CA GLU A 120 6.13 -15.89 1.54
C GLU A 120 4.94 -14.98 1.26
N VAL A 121 5.17 -13.67 1.23
CA VAL A 121 4.11 -12.72 0.95
C VAL A 121 3.56 -12.93 -0.45
N ARG A 122 4.43 -13.16 -1.43
CA ARG A 122 3.97 -13.42 -2.79
C ARG A 122 3.13 -14.69 -2.86
N ARG A 123 3.52 -15.73 -2.15
CA ARG A 123 2.74 -16.97 -2.10
C ARG A 123 1.35 -16.71 -1.52
N ARG A 124 1.29 -15.93 -0.43
CA ARG A 124 -0.01 -15.59 0.18
C ARG A 124 -0.86 -14.76 -0.78
N ALA A 125 -0.24 -13.85 -1.54
CA ALA A 125 -0.96 -13.06 -2.53
C ALA A 125 -1.54 -13.94 -3.61
N MET A 126 -0.78 -14.95 -4.06
CA MET A 126 -1.29 -15.88 -5.05
C MET A 126 -2.48 -16.68 -4.50
N GLU A 127 -2.42 -17.07 -3.24
CA GLU A 127 -3.54 -17.77 -2.61
C GLU A 127 -4.76 -16.86 -2.49
N ALA A 128 -4.55 -15.60 -2.16
CA ALA A 128 -5.65 -14.64 -2.05
C ALA A 128 -6.30 -14.34 -3.40
N ALA A 129 -5.54 -14.47 -4.48
CA ALA A 129 -6.01 -14.19 -5.83
C ALA A 129 -6.91 -15.30 -6.37
N PHE A 130 -6.93 -16.42 -5.74
CA PHE A 130 -7.78 -17.57 -6.13
C PHE A 130 -8.65 -18.02 -4.96
#